data_45f6e10b1bb58b557385f79535debb95
#
_entry.id   45f6e10b1bb58b557385f79535debb95
#
_cell.length_a   1.000
_cell.length_b   1.000
_cell.length_c   1.000
_cell.angle_alpha   90.00
_cell.angle_beta   90.00
_cell.angle_gamma   90.00
#
_symmetry.space_group_name_H-M   'P 1'
#
loop_
_entity.id
_entity.type
_entity.pdbx_description
1 polymer ?
#
loop_
_entity_poly.entity_id
_entity_poly.type
_entity_poly.pdbx_seq_one_letter_code
_entity_poly.pdbx_strand_id
1 'polypeptide(L)'
;MKRLEGKTAIVTGAAQGLGEAIAVRLAREGCIGVTLADLQVEKAQAVAQGIERECTWCRTLVTRCDVTSEAEVTEMVVRHTQAFGKVDIMVANAGILIAQDITEFPAEAWKKVMEVNLYGYFLCAREAAKVMVQQKSGVIIQINSKSGKKGSFRNSAYAASKFGGIGLTQSIALDLAPYNVRVNAICPGNLLDSPLWRDSLYEQYARKWGLTVEEVRRKYEDQVPLGRGCTYDDVTNLLVFLASDEASYITGEAYSVTGGQL
;
A
#
# COMPACT_ATOMS: atom_id res chain seq x y z
N MET A 1 9.56 -11.77 -19.73
CA MET A 1 8.23 -11.30 -20.23
C MET A 1 7.69 -10.33 -19.18
N LYS A 2 7.21 -9.16 -19.59
CA LYS A 2 6.62 -8.17 -18.67
C LYS A 2 5.23 -8.63 -18.28
N ARG A 3 4.97 -8.84 -16.97
CA ARG A 3 3.73 -9.46 -16.47
C ARG A 3 2.53 -8.51 -16.48
N LEU A 4 2.79 -7.19 -16.58
CA LEU A 4 1.77 -6.14 -16.55
C LEU A 4 1.79 -5.29 -17.81
N GLU A 5 2.19 -5.88 -18.94
CA GLU A 5 2.31 -5.18 -20.21
C GLU A 5 0.99 -4.55 -20.64
N GLY A 6 1.03 -3.26 -20.98
CA GLY A 6 -0.15 -2.51 -21.40
C GLY A 6 -1.12 -2.11 -20.29
N LYS A 7 -0.91 -2.49 -19.03
CA LYS A 7 -1.76 -2.10 -17.89
C LYS A 7 -1.45 -0.66 -17.45
N THR A 8 -2.40 -0.06 -16.74
CA THR A 8 -2.24 1.22 -16.05
C THR A 8 -2.47 1.06 -14.55
N ALA A 9 -1.83 1.90 -13.73
CA ALA A 9 -1.90 1.76 -12.28
C ALA A 9 -1.99 3.10 -11.54
N ILE A 10 -2.70 3.11 -10.43
CA ILE A 10 -2.71 4.19 -9.45
C ILE A 10 -2.07 3.66 -8.16
N VAL A 11 -1.11 4.40 -7.60
CA VAL A 11 -0.48 4.08 -6.31
C VAL A 11 -0.62 5.26 -5.37
N THR A 12 -1.22 5.07 -4.20
CA THR A 12 -1.32 6.11 -3.17
C THR A 12 -0.18 6.00 -2.17
N GLY A 13 0.28 7.14 -1.63
CA GLY A 13 1.47 7.19 -0.78
C GLY A 13 2.73 6.82 -1.56
N ALA A 14 2.86 7.31 -2.80
CA ALA A 14 3.87 6.89 -3.77
C ALA A 14 5.14 7.74 -3.78
N ALA A 15 5.25 8.75 -2.91
CA ALA A 15 6.38 9.67 -2.89
C ALA A 15 7.66 9.07 -2.27
N GLN A 16 7.57 7.98 -1.52
CA GLN A 16 8.70 7.37 -0.83
C GLN A 16 8.42 5.93 -0.38
N GLY A 17 9.49 5.22 -0.04
CA GLY A 17 9.40 3.93 0.65
C GLY A 17 8.72 2.84 -0.17
N LEU A 18 7.76 2.11 0.45
CA LEU A 18 7.09 1.00 -0.24
C LEU A 18 6.24 1.48 -1.42
N GLY A 19 5.57 2.62 -1.30
CA GLY A 19 4.74 3.17 -2.40
C GLY A 19 5.57 3.55 -3.62
N GLU A 20 6.73 4.18 -3.41
CA GLU A 20 7.73 4.43 -4.46
C GLU A 20 8.19 3.12 -5.10
N ALA A 21 8.62 2.14 -4.28
CA ALA A 21 9.08 0.84 -4.79
C ALA A 21 8.00 0.11 -5.60
N ILE A 22 6.73 0.21 -5.19
CA ILE A 22 5.60 -0.34 -5.93
C ILE A 22 5.44 0.37 -7.28
N ALA A 23 5.44 1.71 -7.32
CA ALA A 23 5.28 2.47 -8.55
C ALA A 23 6.39 2.14 -9.56
N VAL A 24 7.66 2.11 -9.10
CA VAL A 24 8.81 1.71 -9.91
C VAL A 24 8.67 0.28 -10.44
N ARG A 25 8.28 -0.66 -9.56
CA ARG A 25 8.13 -2.07 -9.94
C ARG A 25 7.02 -2.26 -10.98
N LEU A 26 5.87 -1.61 -10.85
CA LEU A 26 4.79 -1.69 -11.81
C LEU A 26 5.22 -1.19 -13.20
N ALA A 27 5.98 -0.10 -13.27
CA ALA A 27 6.55 0.40 -14.52
C ALA A 27 7.53 -0.61 -15.15
N ARG A 28 8.45 -1.18 -14.36
CA ARG A 28 9.41 -2.21 -14.82
C ARG A 28 8.71 -3.45 -15.37
N GLU A 29 7.57 -3.83 -14.80
CA GLU A 29 6.77 -4.98 -15.24
C GLU A 29 5.88 -4.70 -16.46
N GLY A 30 5.96 -3.49 -17.03
CA GLY A 30 5.34 -3.17 -18.33
C GLY A 30 4.10 -2.29 -18.26
N CYS A 31 3.76 -1.73 -17.11
CA CYS A 31 2.71 -0.70 -17.07
C CYS A 31 3.07 0.45 -18.00
N ILE A 32 2.09 0.90 -18.78
CA ILE A 32 2.24 2.01 -19.74
C ILE A 32 1.88 3.36 -19.14
N GLY A 33 1.18 3.34 -17.98
CA GLY A 33 0.77 4.52 -17.24
C GLY A 33 0.76 4.26 -15.74
N VAL A 34 1.44 5.11 -14.94
CA VAL A 34 1.44 5.03 -13.48
C VAL A 34 1.12 6.39 -12.88
N THR A 35 0.06 6.48 -12.11
CA THR A 35 -0.25 7.64 -11.29
C THR A 35 0.37 7.50 -9.90
N LEU A 36 1.20 8.47 -9.54
CA LEU A 36 1.80 8.61 -8.22
C LEU A 36 1.00 9.63 -7.41
N ALA A 37 0.20 9.19 -6.48
CA ALA A 37 -0.66 10.04 -5.65
C ALA A 37 -0.07 10.18 -4.25
N ASP A 38 0.25 11.41 -3.83
CA ASP A 38 0.83 11.68 -2.52
C ASP A 38 0.58 13.12 -2.09
N LEU A 39 0.72 13.41 -0.80
CA LEU A 39 0.76 14.77 -0.26
C LEU A 39 2.09 15.47 -0.59
N GLN A 40 3.18 14.71 -0.72
CA GLN A 40 4.55 15.18 -0.98
C GLN A 40 4.84 15.22 -2.48
N VAL A 41 4.22 16.16 -3.18
CA VAL A 41 4.23 16.26 -4.66
C VAL A 41 5.64 16.31 -5.23
N GLU A 42 6.56 17.07 -4.62
CA GLU A 42 7.93 17.23 -5.10
C GLU A 42 8.70 15.90 -5.06
N LYS A 43 8.51 15.12 -3.99
CA LYS A 43 9.13 13.78 -3.91
C LYS A 43 8.50 12.81 -4.92
N ALA A 44 7.17 12.82 -5.05
CA ALA A 44 6.49 12.01 -6.05
C ALA A 44 6.95 12.36 -7.47
N GLN A 45 7.22 13.63 -7.76
CA GLN A 45 7.76 14.09 -9.04
C GLN A 45 9.17 13.58 -9.30
N ALA A 46 10.03 13.50 -8.27
CA ALA A 46 11.36 12.92 -8.40
C ALA A 46 11.29 11.42 -8.73
N VAL A 47 10.39 10.70 -8.07
CA VAL A 47 10.14 9.26 -8.37
C VAL A 47 9.62 9.10 -9.81
N ALA A 48 8.66 9.91 -10.23
CA ALA A 48 8.10 9.89 -11.58
C ALA A 48 9.18 10.09 -12.66
N GLN A 49 10.05 11.08 -12.49
CA GLN A 49 11.19 11.32 -13.38
C GLN A 49 12.18 10.14 -13.42
N GLY A 50 12.37 9.46 -12.28
CA GLY A 50 13.16 8.24 -12.19
C GLY A 50 12.56 7.12 -13.04
N ILE A 51 11.24 6.90 -12.92
CA ILE A 51 10.50 5.92 -13.70
C ILE A 51 10.60 6.21 -15.20
N GLU A 52 10.36 7.43 -15.65
CA GLU A 52 10.36 7.79 -17.07
C GLU A 52 11.74 7.69 -17.72
N ARG A 53 12.81 7.93 -16.93
CA ARG A 53 14.19 7.72 -17.41
C ARG A 53 14.53 6.25 -17.59
N GLU A 54 14.06 5.38 -16.70
CA GLU A 54 14.36 3.95 -16.72
C GLU A 54 13.41 3.17 -17.66
N CYS A 55 12.13 3.52 -17.62
CA CYS A 55 11.04 2.82 -18.30
C CYS A 55 10.42 3.74 -19.36
N THR A 56 11.11 3.95 -20.48
CA THR A 56 10.70 4.89 -21.55
C THR A 56 9.34 4.58 -22.18
N TRP A 57 8.80 3.39 -21.96
CA TRP A 57 7.45 2.98 -22.37
C TRP A 57 6.35 3.39 -21.38
N CYS A 58 6.73 3.81 -20.16
CA CYS A 58 5.79 4.16 -19.09
C CYS A 58 5.69 5.67 -18.95
N ARG A 59 4.49 6.21 -19.07
CA ARG A 59 4.19 7.60 -18.76
C ARG A 59 3.77 7.69 -17.31
N THR A 60 4.14 8.76 -16.62
CA THR A 60 3.72 9.00 -15.24
C THR A 60 2.76 10.18 -15.12
N LEU A 61 1.92 10.17 -14.10
CA LEU A 61 1.08 11.28 -13.68
C LEU A 61 1.26 11.48 -12.19
N VAL A 62 1.72 12.66 -11.77
CA VAL A 62 1.78 13.01 -10.35
C VAL A 62 0.53 13.81 -9.98
N THR A 63 -0.10 13.44 -8.87
CA THR A 63 -1.25 14.17 -8.34
C THR A 63 -1.12 14.32 -6.82
N ARG A 64 -1.35 15.54 -6.32
CA ARG A 64 -1.56 15.73 -4.89
C ARG A 64 -2.87 15.04 -4.52
N CYS A 65 -2.83 14.21 -3.47
CA CYS A 65 -4.02 13.52 -3.00
C CYS A 65 -3.94 13.25 -1.49
N ASP A 66 -4.82 13.87 -0.74
CA ASP A 66 -5.17 13.42 0.61
C ASP A 66 -6.22 12.32 0.48
N VAL A 67 -5.85 11.10 0.84
CA VAL A 67 -6.76 9.94 0.73
C VAL A 67 -7.98 10.03 1.65
N THR A 68 -7.99 10.95 2.62
CA THR A 68 -9.15 11.21 3.49
C THR A 68 -10.16 12.17 2.85
N SER A 69 -9.79 12.83 1.74
CA SER A 69 -10.64 13.75 0.98
C SER A 69 -11.31 13.03 -0.18
N GLU A 70 -12.63 12.84 -0.10
CA GLU A 70 -13.40 12.21 -1.17
C GLU A 70 -13.22 12.95 -2.51
N ALA A 71 -13.20 14.28 -2.47
CA ALA A 71 -13.03 15.10 -3.67
C ALA A 71 -11.64 14.88 -4.33
N GLU A 72 -10.56 14.83 -3.53
CA GLU A 72 -9.22 14.63 -4.06
C GLU A 72 -9.02 13.21 -4.59
N VAL A 73 -9.61 12.20 -3.94
CA VAL A 73 -9.58 10.81 -4.45
C VAL A 73 -10.36 10.66 -5.74
N THR A 74 -11.54 11.29 -5.83
CA THR A 74 -12.33 11.32 -7.08
C THR A 74 -11.54 11.98 -8.20
N GLU A 75 -10.95 13.16 -7.95
CA GLU A 75 -10.14 13.88 -8.94
C GLU A 75 -8.92 13.07 -9.39
N MET A 76 -8.24 12.38 -8.48
CA MET A 76 -7.12 11.49 -8.80
C MET A 76 -7.52 10.42 -9.83
N VAL A 77 -8.66 9.75 -9.61
CA VAL A 77 -9.14 8.69 -10.53
C VAL A 77 -9.59 9.28 -11.86
N VAL A 78 -10.27 10.43 -11.85
CA VAL A 78 -10.70 11.15 -13.07
C VAL A 78 -9.48 11.54 -13.91
N ARG A 79 -8.46 12.17 -13.31
CA ARG A 79 -7.23 12.57 -14.01
C ARG A 79 -6.48 11.36 -14.56
N HIS A 80 -6.39 10.26 -13.80
CA HIS A 80 -5.80 9.02 -14.29
C HIS A 80 -6.54 8.51 -15.53
N THR A 81 -7.87 8.44 -15.47
CA THR A 81 -8.70 7.95 -16.57
C THR A 81 -8.59 8.84 -17.81
N GLN A 82 -8.54 10.16 -17.62
CA GLN A 82 -8.30 11.10 -18.72
C GLN A 82 -6.92 10.93 -19.37
N ALA A 83 -5.90 10.66 -18.58
CA ALA A 83 -4.53 10.51 -19.07
C ALA A 83 -4.28 9.17 -19.78
N PHE A 84 -4.90 8.08 -19.32
CA PHE A 84 -4.59 6.70 -19.72
C PHE A 84 -5.77 5.91 -20.25
N GLY A 85 -6.98 6.44 -20.20
CA GLY A 85 -8.20 5.83 -20.75
C GLY A 85 -8.85 4.74 -19.91
N LYS A 86 -8.18 4.21 -18.89
CA LYS A 86 -8.62 3.08 -18.06
C LYS A 86 -7.93 3.05 -16.71
N VAL A 87 -8.47 2.25 -15.76
CA VAL A 87 -7.82 1.92 -14.49
C VAL A 87 -7.72 0.40 -14.39
N ASP A 88 -6.54 -0.18 -14.63
CA ASP A 88 -6.36 -1.64 -14.48
C ASP A 88 -6.02 -2.04 -13.05
N ILE A 89 -5.18 -1.23 -12.35
CA ILE A 89 -4.67 -1.55 -11.03
C ILE A 89 -4.81 -0.34 -10.10
N MET A 90 -5.44 -0.55 -8.93
CA MET A 90 -5.45 0.40 -7.83
C MET A 90 -4.66 -0.18 -6.65
N VAL A 91 -3.60 0.48 -6.23
CA VAL A 91 -2.84 0.12 -5.03
C VAL A 91 -3.08 1.15 -3.93
N ALA A 92 -3.91 0.77 -2.96
CA ALA A 92 -4.15 1.56 -1.76
C ALA A 92 -3.03 1.31 -0.75
N ASN A 93 -1.95 2.09 -0.85
CA ASN A 93 -0.76 1.95 -0.02
C ASN A 93 -0.65 3.05 1.04
N ALA A 94 -1.20 4.23 0.84
CA ALA A 94 -1.14 5.32 1.81
C ALA A 94 -1.58 4.87 3.21
N GLY A 95 -0.78 5.21 4.22
CA GLY A 95 -1.07 4.83 5.59
C GLY A 95 -0.11 5.46 6.59
N ILE A 96 -0.59 5.63 7.82
CA ILE A 96 0.17 6.17 8.94
C ILE A 96 0.12 5.21 10.13
N LEU A 97 1.13 5.32 10.99
CA LEU A 97 1.21 4.61 12.26
C LEU A 97 1.51 5.62 13.36
N ILE A 98 0.71 5.59 14.42
CA ILE A 98 0.93 6.32 15.68
C ILE A 98 0.88 5.29 16.80
N ALA A 99 2.00 5.11 17.50
CA ALA A 99 2.12 4.16 18.59
C ALA A 99 1.88 4.86 19.92
N GLN A 100 0.88 4.41 20.70
CA GLN A 100 0.57 4.97 22.02
C GLN A 100 -0.15 3.94 22.91
N ASP A 101 0.01 4.05 24.22
CA ASP A 101 -0.76 3.26 25.18
C ASP A 101 -2.24 3.61 25.09
N ILE A 102 -3.10 2.62 25.25
CA ILE A 102 -4.54 2.82 25.12
C ILE A 102 -5.10 3.85 26.11
N THR A 103 -4.53 3.92 27.32
CA THR A 103 -4.95 4.86 28.37
C THR A 103 -4.57 6.31 28.09
N GLU A 104 -3.58 6.53 27.22
CA GLU A 104 -3.03 7.85 26.89
C GLU A 104 -3.21 8.23 25.43
N PHE A 105 -3.87 7.38 24.64
CA PHE A 105 -4.01 7.61 23.20
C PHE A 105 -4.99 8.75 22.93
N PRO A 106 -4.55 9.91 22.39
CA PRO A 106 -5.46 11.00 22.07
C PRO A 106 -6.52 10.54 21.05
N ALA A 107 -7.78 10.81 21.34
CA ALA A 107 -8.91 10.39 20.49
C ALA A 107 -8.77 10.88 19.04
N GLU A 108 -8.32 12.12 18.85
CA GLU A 108 -8.11 12.68 17.50
C GLU A 108 -6.97 12.00 16.74
N ALA A 109 -5.88 11.62 17.42
CA ALA A 109 -4.79 10.87 16.80
C ALA A 109 -5.23 9.46 16.42
N TRP A 110 -6.02 8.81 17.27
CA TRP A 110 -6.63 7.50 17.00
C TRP A 110 -7.54 7.57 15.77
N LYS A 111 -8.42 8.55 15.73
CA LYS A 111 -9.34 8.82 14.63
C LYS A 111 -8.61 9.09 13.32
N LYS A 112 -7.55 9.91 13.35
CA LYS A 112 -6.72 10.19 12.18
C LYS A 112 -6.13 8.92 11.56
N VAL A 113 -5.68 7.96 12.38
CA VAL A 113 -5.18 6.67 11.87
C VAL A 113 -6.29 5.89 11.15
N MET A 114 -7.50 5.87 11.72
CA MET A 114 -8.66 5.21 11.08
C MET A 114 -9.05 5.90 9.77
N GLU A 115 -9.07 7.22 9.75
CA GLU A 115 -9.40 8.00 8.55
C GLU A 115 -8.42 7.74 7.41
N VAL A 116 -7.11 7.79 7.67
CA VAL A 116 -6.12 7.56 6.61
C VAL A 116 -6.10 6.10 6.17
N ASN A 117 -6.00 5.15 7.12
CA ASN A 117 -5.70 3.75 6.79
C ASN A 117 -6.91 2.94 6.34
N LEU A 118 -8.11 3.26 6.86
CA LEU A 118 -9.32 2.50 6.57
C LEU A 118 -10.29 3.28 5.67
N TYR A 119 -10.67 4.49 6.07
CA TYR A 119 -11.58 5.31 5.27
C TYR A 119 -10.93 5.71 3.94
N GLY A 120 -9.63 6.10 3.95
CA GLY A 120 -8.88 6.39 2.72
C GLY A 120 -8.80 5.19 1.78
N TYR A 121 -8.61 3.97 2.31
CA TYR A 121 -8.68 2.75 1.50
C TYR A 121 -10.07 2.57 0.89
N PHE A 122 -11.12 2.75 1.67
CA PHE A 122 -12.50 2.67 1.18
C PHE A 122 -12.73 3.66 0.02
N LEU A 123 -12.34 4.92 0.17
CA LEU A 123 -12.49 5.93 -0.89
C LEU A 123 -11.76 5.53 -2.17
N CYS A 124 -10.49 5.13 -2.05
CA CYS A 124 -9.68 4.70 -3.19
C CYS A 124 -10.29 3.49 -3.90
N ALA A 125 -10.73 2.49 -3.14
CA ALA A 125 -11.36 1.29 -3.68
C ALA A 125 -12.68 1.62 -4.39
N ARG A 126 -13.52 2.46 -3.77
CA ARG A 126 -14.81 2.86 -4.32
C ARG A 126 -14.66 3.62 -5.65
N GLU A 127 -13.77 4.61 -5.70
CA GLU A 127 -13.62 5.42 -6.91
C GLU A 127 -12.99 4.62 -8.06
N ALA A 128 -12.00 3.77 -7.78
CA ALA A 128 -11.46 2.86 -8.77
C ALA A 128 -12.51 1.85 -9.26
N ALA A 129 -13.30 1.29 -8.34
CA ALA A 129 -14.36 0.33 -8.67
C ALA A 129 -15.41 0.89 -9.62
N LYS A 130 -15.79 2.18 -9.51
CA LYS A 130 -16.72 2.83 -10.44
C LYS A 130 -16.27 2.72 -11.90
N VAL A 131 -14.97 2.85 -12.14
CA VAL A 131 -14.38 2.71 -13.48
C VAL A 131 -14.25 1.24 -13.86
N MET A 132 -13.72 0.40 -12.96
CA MET A 132 -13.45 -1.01 -13.21
C MET A 132 -14.71 -1.83 -13.49
N VAL A 133 -15.86 -1.50 -12.84
CA VAL A 133 -17.17 -2.13 -13.09
C VAL A 133 -17.64 -1.88 -14.52
N GLN A 134 -17.45 -0.68 -15.06
CA GLN A 134 -17.77 -0.36 -16.44
C GLN A 134 -16.83 -1.07 -17.42
N GLN A 135 -15.55 -1.22 -17.05
CA GLN A 135 -14.54 -1.96 -17.83
C GLN A 135 -14.78 -3.48 -17.79
N LYS A 136 -15.50 -3.99 -16.78
CA LYS A 136 -15.62 -5.42 -16.46
C LYS A 136 -14.24 -6.08 -16.25
N SER A 137 -13.30 -5.33 -15.69
CA SER A 137 -11.92 -5.77 -15.43
C SER A 137 -11.25 -4.80 -14.47
N GLY A 138 -10.43 -5.30 -13.56
CA GLY A 138 -9.62 -4.49 -12.66
C GLY A 138 -9.07 -5.27 -11.48
N VAL A 139 -8.07 -4.69 -10.83
CA VAL A 139 -7.47 -5.26 -9.63
C VAL A 139 -7.28 -4.16 -8.58
N ILE A 140 -7.80 -4.38 -7.39
CA ILE A 140 -7.57 -3.50 -6.23
C ILE A 140 -6.70 -4.26 -5.23
N ILE A 141 -5.60 -3.65 -4.80
CA ILE A 141 -4.67 -4.24 -3.83
C ILE A 141 -4.50 -3.27 -2.67
N GLN A 142 -4.88 -3.72 -1.46
CA GLN A 142 -4.57 -2.99 -0.24
C GLN A 142 -3.19 -3.38 0.28
N ILE A 143 -2.34 -2.41 0.58
CA ILE A 143 -1.16 -2.65 1.43
C ILE A 143 -1.62 -2.58 2.89
N ASN A 144 -1.77 -3.76 3.45
CA ASN A 144 -2.20 -3.96 4.83
C ASN A 144 -0.98 -4.07 5.78
N SER A 145 -0.97 -5.02 6.69
CA SER A 145 0.12 -5.32 7.64
C SER A 145 -0.14 -6.66 8.32
N LYS A 146 0.90 -7.31 8.84
CA LYS A 146 0.74 -8.38 9.83
C LYS A 146 -0.14 -7.96 11.01
N SER A 147 -0.16 -6.65 11.34
CA SER A 147 -1.03 -6.09 12.38
C SER A 147 -2.52 -6.08 12.03
N GLY A 148 -2.88 -6.41 10.79
CA GLY A 148 -4.26 -6.68 10.39
C GLY A 148 -4.71 -8.12 10.67
N LYS A 149 -3.80 -9.01 11.05
CA LYS A 149 -4.08 -10.42 11.39
C LYS A 149 -3.82 -10.75 12.86
N LYS A 150 -3.04 -9.92 13.53
CA LYS A 150 -2.69 -10.09 14.94
C LYS A 150 -2.55 -8.72 15.59
N GLY A 151 -3.12 -8.55 16.77
CA GLY A 151 -2.95 -7.33 17.57
C GLY A 151 -1.47 -7.05 17.83
N SER A 152 -1.10 -5.78 17.90
CA SER A 152 0.26 -5.35 18.18
C SER A 152 0.30 -4.34 19.32
N PHE A 153 1.32 -4.48 20.16
CA PHE A 153 1.50 -3.69 21.36
C PHE A 153 1.59 -2.19 21.07
N ARG A 154 0.80 -1.38 21.78
CA ARG A 154 0.71 0.08 21.65
C ARG A 154 0.26 0.59 20.26
N ASN A 155 -0.38 -0.25 19.47
CA ASN A 155 -0.80 0.06 18.11
C ASN A 155 -2.30 -0.14 17.90
N SER A 156 -3.13 0.20 18.91
CA SER A 156 -4.57 -0.09 18.89
C SER A 156 -5.28 0.47 17.64
N ALA A 157 -5.05 1.76 17.32
CA ALA A 157 -5.64 2.39 16.14
C ALA A 157 -5.14 1.74 14.84
N TYR A 158 -3.82 1.53 14.74
CA TYR A 158 -3.23 0.92 13.55
C TYR A 158 -3.74 -0.51 13.34
N ALA A 159 -3.72 -1.34 14.39
CA ALA A 159 -4.24 -2.70 14.31
C ALA A 159 -5.73 -2.70 13.93
N ALA A 160 -6.56 -1.89 14.59
CA ALA A 160 -7.99 -1.78 14.28
C ALA A 160 -8.22 -1.38 12.81
N SER A 161 -7.48 -0.39 12.29
CA SER A 161 -7.59 0.04 10.89
C SER A 161 -7.18 -1.05 9.90
N LYS A 162 -6.15 -1.84 10.23
CA LYS A 162 -5.66 -2.91 9.37
C LYS A 162 -6.56 -4.16 9.42
N PHE A 163 -7.11 -4.54 10.59
CA PHE A 163 -8.16 -5.57 10.70
C PHE A 163 -9.41 -5.17 9.92
N GLY A 164 -9.89 -3.93 10.09
CA GLY A 164 -11.02 -3.40 9.33
C GLY A 164 -10.76 -3.43 7.82
N GLY A 165 -9.52 -3.14 7.40
CA GLY A 165 -9.11 -3.20 6.00
C GLY A 165 -9.21 -4.59 5.39
N ILE A 166 -8.88 -5.66 6.14
CA ILE A 166 -9.07 -7.05 5.69
C ILE A 166 -10.56 -7.35 5.52
N GLY A 167 -11.39 -7.00 6.51
CA GLY A 167 -12.84 -7.19 6.41
C GLY A 167 -13.45 -6.43 5.21
N LEU A 168 -13.00 -5.19 4.98
CA LEU A 168 -13.42 -4.41 3.82
C LEU A 168 -12.96 -5.07 2.51
N THR A 169 -11.71 -5.57 2.42
CA THR A 169 -11.20 -6.30 1.25
C THR A 169 -12.09 -7.50 0.91
N GLN A 170 -12.45 -8.30 1.91
CA GLN A 170 -13.31 -9.47 1.72
C GLN A 170 -14.72 -9.09 1.23
N SER A 171 -15.30 -8.05 1.84
CA SER A 171 -16.64 -7.60 1.50
C SER A 171 -16.74 -7.06 0.07
N ILE A 172 -15.86 -6.10 -0.28
CA ILE A 172 -15.91 -5.52 -1.64
C ILE A 172 -15.44 -6.49 -2.73
N ALA A 173 -14.67 -7.53 -2.39
CA ALA A 173 -14.35 -8.60 -3.32
C ALA A 173 -15.61 -9.35 -3.77
N LEU A 174 -16.55 -9.59 -2.86
CA LEU A 174 -17.85 -10.23 -3.19
C LEU A 174 -18.70 -9.30 -4.06
N ASP A 175 -18.75 -8.00 -3.73
CA ASP A 175 -19.52 -7.01 -4.50
C ASP A 175 -19.01 -6.86 -5.94
N LEU A 176 -17.70 -7.00 -6.14
CA LEU A 176 -17.04 -6.70 -7.41
C LEU A 176 -16.76 -7.95 -8.27
N ALA A 177 -16.83 -9.15 -7.70
CA ALA A 177 -16.61 -10.40 -8.43
C ALA A 177 -17.53 -10.56 -9.68
N PRO A 178 -18.84 -10.18 -9.65
CA PRO A 178 -19.70 -10.26 -10.85
C PRO A 178 -19.22 -9.41 -12.03
N TYR A 179 -18.35 -8.43 -11.77
CA TYR A 179 -17.78 -7.53 -12.77
C TYR A 179 -16.35 -7.90 -13.17
N ASN A 180 -15.87 -9.09 -12.76
CA ASN A 180 -14.49 -9.53 -13.02
C ASN A 180 -13.44 -8.56 -12.48
N VAL A 181 -13.71 -7.96 -11.31
CA VAL A 181 -12.78 -7.12 -10.56
C VAL A 181 -12.32 -7.86 -9.31
N ARG A 182 -11.01 -8.01 -9.16
CA ARG A 182 -10.40 -8.74 -8.03
C ARG A 182 -9.93 -7.77 -6.95
N VAL A 183 -10.10 -8.14 -5.70
CA VAL A 183 -9.68 -7.33 -4.55
C VAL A 183 -8.93 -8.19 -3.56
N ASN A 184 -7.67 -7.84 -3.25
CA ASN A 184 -6.85 -8.58 -2.31
C ASN A 184 -6.05 -7.64 -1.41
N ALA A 185 -5.56 -8.15 -0.30
CA ALA A 185 -4.68 -7.43 0.62
C ALA A 185 -3.32 -8.13 0.74
N ILE A 186 -2.25 -7.37 0.84
CA ILE A 186 -0.92 -7.86 1.19
C ILE A 186 -0.61 -7.39 2.62
N CYS A 187 -0.14 -8.31 3.45
CA CYS A 187 0.16 -8.08 4.86
C CYS A 187 1.68 -8.24 5.11
N PRO A 188 2.47 -7.18 4.89
CA PRO A 188 3.91 -7.22 5.11
C PRO A 188 4.28 -7.40 6.58
N GLY A 189 5.44 -8.00 6.81
CA GLY A 189 6.18 -7.94 8.06
C GLY A 189 6.85 -6.57 8.25
N ASN A 190 7.86 -6.51 9.12
CA ASN A 190 8.57 -5.28 9.38
C ASN A 190 9.52 -4.94 8.22
N LEU A 191 9.26 -3.82 7.56
CA LEU A 191 10.12 -3.23 6.53
C LEU A 191 11.22 -2.41 7.21
N LEU A 192 12.21 -3.08 7.80
CA LEU A 192 13.22 -2.50 8.70
C LEU A 192 14.08 -1.42 8.02
N ASP A 193 14.19 -1.44 6.69
CA ASP A 193 14.94 -0.44 5.90
C ASP A 193 14.06 0.70 5.38
N SER A 194 12.78 0.77 5.79
CA SER A 194 11.89 1.85 5.39
C SER A 194 12.20 3.17 6.10
N PRO A 195 11.82 4.32 5.51
CA PRO A 195 11.94 5.62 6.16
C PRO A 195 11.27 5.65 7.55
N LEU A 196 10.12 5.00 7.71
CA LEU A 196 9.43 4.88 9.00
C LEU A 196 10.34 4.29 10.10
N TRP A 197 11.11 3.27 9.78
CA TRP A 197 12.03 2.66 10.72
C TRP A 197 13.30 3.50 10.90
N ARG A 198 13.96 3.90 9.82
CA ARG A 198 15.25 4.62 9.86
C ARG A 198 15.15 6.00 10.49
N ASP A 199 14.07 6.74 10.14
CA ASP A 199 13.94 8.14 10.52
C ASP A 199 13.14 8.35 11.81
N SER A 200 12.58 7.25 12.42
CA SER A 200 11.68 7.37 13.55
C SER A 200 11.76 6.20 14.53
N LEU A 201 11.34 4.99 14.13
CA LEU A 201 11.10 3.90 15.09
C LEU A 201 12.37 3.38 15.76
N TYR A 202 13.48 3.30 15.04
CA TYR A 202 14.74 2.81 15.63
C TYR A 202 15.16 3.65 16.83
N GLU A 203 15.22 4.96 16.72
CA GLU A 203 15.59 5.83 17.82
C GLU A 203 14.59 5.78 18.98
N GLN A 204 13.29 5.74 18.69
CA GLN A 204 12.25 5.65 19.71
C GLN A 204 12.40 4.38 20.54
N TYR A 205 12.59 3.23 19.89
CA TYR A 205 12.77 1.97 20.60
C TYR A 205 14.13 1.85 21.28
N ALA A 206 15.19 2.38 20.68
CA ALA A 206 16.51 2.42 21.28
C ALA A 206 16.47 3.17 22.64
N ARG A 207 15.92 4.39 22.66
CA ARG A 207 15.74 5.18 23.90
C ARG A 207 14.87 4.45 24.93
N LYS A 208 13.78 3.84 24.46
CA LYS A 208 12.83 3.18 25.35
C LYS A 208 13.39 1.96 26.04
N TRP A 209 14.21 1.19 25.36
CA TRP A 209 14.73 -0.08 25.84
C TRP A 209 16.16 0.01 26.39
N GLY A 210 16.80 1.18 26.26
CA GLY A 210 18.23 1.36 26.61
C GLY A 210 19.16 0.54 25.71
N LEU A 211 18.75 0.37 24.44
CA LEU A 211 19.47 -0.41 23.42
C LEU A 211 20.05 0.51 22.36
N THR A 212 21.03 0.01 21.61
CA THR A 212 21.48 0.65 20.36
C THR A 212 20.47 0.41 19.22
N VAL A 213 20.59 1.17 18.13
CA VAL A 213 19.77 0.97 16.91
C VAL A 213 19.99 -0.43 16.34
N GLU A 214 21.22 -0.91 16.34
CA GLU A 214 21.61 -2.25 15.86
C GLU A 214 20.99 -3.37 16.71
N GLU A 215 20.97 -3.20 18.02
CA GLU A 215 20.32 -4.16 18.93
C GLU A 215 18.81 -4.18 18.76
N VAL A 216 18.19 -3.01 18.54
CA VAL A 216 16.76 -2.95 18.19
C VAL A 216 16.51 -3.69 16.88
N ARG A 217 17.30 -3.44 15.83
CA ARG A 217 17.18 -4.13 14.55
C ARG A 217 17.29 -5.65 14.72
N ARG A 218 18.34 -6.13 15.39
CA ARG A 218 18.54 -7.57 15.65
C ARG A 218 17.36 -8.17 16.41
N LYS A 219 16.85 -7.49 17.44
CA LYS A 219 15.68 -7.94 18.21
C LYS A 219 14.44 -8.16 17.32
N TYR A 220 14.26 -7.35 16.27
CA TYR A 220 13.17 -7.52 15.32
C TYR A 220 13.45 -8.61 14.29
N GLU A 221 14.68 -8.76 13.84
CA GLU A 221 15.11 -9.82 12.91
C GLU A 221 15.03 -11.20 13.56
N ASP A 222 15.44 -11.32 14.83
CA ASP A 222 15.38 -12.58 15.62
C ASP A 222 13.94 -13.11 15.82
N GLN A 223 12.94 -12.25 15.69
CA GLN A 223 11.52 -12.66 15.74
C GLN A 223 11.02 -13.26 14.42
N VAL A 224 11.79 -13.17 13.35
CA VAL A 224 11.41 -13.64 12.02
C VAL A 224 12.07 -14.97 11.76
N PRO A 225 11.32 -16.07 11.54
CA PRO A 225 11.92 -17.39 11.25
C PRO A 225 12.91 -17.41 10.09
N LEU A 226 12.72 -16.56 9.06
CA LEU A 226 13.71 -16.41 7.98
C LEU A 226 14.92 -15.53 8.34
N GLY A 227 15.06 -15.05 9.58
CA GLY A 227 16.22 -14.37 10.12
C GLY A 227 16.54 -13.00 9.54
N ARG A 228 15.57 -12.32 8.91
CA ARG A 228 15.75 -10.98 8.33
C ARG A 228 14.45 -10.18 8.30
N GLY A 229 14.56 -8.87 8.15
CA GLY A 229 13.42 -8.00 7.86
C GLY A 229 12.80 -8.28 6.48
N CYS A 230 11.55 -7.87 6.32
CA CYS A 230 10.88 -7.85 5.03
C CYS A 230 11.49 -6.76 4.14
N THR A 231 11.74 -7.06 2.87
CA THR A 231 12.21 -6.10 1.87
C THR A 231 11.06 -5.59 1.01
N TYR A 232 11.30 -4.51 0.27
CA TYR A 232 10.32 -4.03 -0.73
C TYR A 232 10.10 -5.06 -1.83
N ASP A 233 11.14 -5.77 -2.24
CA ASP A 233 11.03 -6.81 -3.27
C ASP A 233 10.16 -7.98 -2.83
N ASP A 234 10.23 -8.40 -1.55
CA ASP A 234 9.35 -9.44 -1.02
C ASP A 234 7.88 -9.07 -1.21
N VAL A 235 7.53 -7.80 -0.98
CA VAL A 235 6.16 -7.28 -1.12
C VAL A 235 5.78 -7.09 -2.58
N THR A 236 6.66 -6.45 -3.38
CA THR A 236 6.35 -6.13 -4.78
C THR A 236 6.29 -7.36 -5.67
N ASN A 237 7.02 -8.44 -5.35
CA ASN A 237 6.91 -9.71 -6.06
C ASN A 237 5.50 -10.30 -5.95
N LEU A 238 4.93 -10.31 -4.75
CA LEU A 238 3.55 -10.76 -4.56
C LEU A 238 2.55 -9.79 -5.19
N LEU A 239 2.80 -8.49 -5.09
CA LEU A 239 1.94 -7.47 -5.69
C LEU A 239 1.82 -7.66 -7.20
N VAL A 240 2.94 -7.85 -7.89
CA VAL A 240 2.96 -8.09 -9.34
C VAL A 240 2.19 -9.37 -9.70
N PHE A 241 2.38 -10.44 -8.94
CA PHE A 241 1.61 -11.68 -9.14
C PHE A 241 0.10 -11.42 -8.98
N LEU A 242 -0.33 -10.79 -7.89
CA LEU A 242 -1.75 -10.50 -7.65
C LEU A 242 -2.33 -9.53 -8.68
N ALA A 243 -1.54 -8.61 -9.21
CA ALA A 243 -1.97 -7.65 -10.23
C ALA A 243 -2.05 -8.27 -11.63
N SER A 244 -1.35 -9.38 -11.87
CA SER A 244 -1.30 -10.07 -13.17
C SER A 244 -2.47 -11.03 -13.40
N ASP A 245 -2.61 -11.48 -14.63
CA ASP A 245 -3.63 -12.47 -15.02
C ASP A 245 -3.34 -13.88 -14.45
N GLU A 246 -2.11 -14.13 -13.97
CA GLU A 246 -1.75 -15.38 -13.26
C GLU A 246 -2.57 -15.57 -11.98
N ALA A 247 -3.07 -14.48 -11.37
CA ALA A 247 -3.91 -14.51 -10.18
C ALA A 247 -5.42 -14.40 -10.51
N SER A 248 -5.84 -14.78 -11.71
CA SER A 248 -7.22 -14.60 -12.21
C SER A 248 -8.31 -15.25 -11.35
N TYR A 249 -7.96 -16.27 -10.56
CA TYR A 249 -8.89 -16.97 -9.65
C TYR A 249 -8.68 -16.64 -8.17
N ILE A 250 -8.05 -15.47 -7.88
CA ILE A 250 -7.70 -15.06 -6.52
C ILE A 250 -8.37 -13.71 -6.22
N THR A 251 -9.33 -13.71 -5.29
CA THR A 251 -9.99 -12.49 -4.80
C THR A 251 -10.47 -12.68 -3.35
N GLY A 252 -10.56 -11.61 -2.57
CA GLY A 252 -10.99 -11.63 -1.17
C GLY A 252 -9.93 -12.08 -0.18
N GLU A 253 -8.68 -12.28 -0.61
CA GLU A 253 -7.63 -12.85 0.22
C GLU A 253 -6.71 -11.78 0.83
N ALA A 254 -6.15 -12.11 2.01
CA ALA A 254 -5.14 -11.31 2.69
C ALA A 254 -3.86 -12.13 2.87
N TYR A 255 -2.86 -11.88 2.05
CA TYR A 255 -1.63 -12.65 2.00
C TYR A 255 -0.55 -12.10 2.93
N SER A 256 0.00 -12.96 3.78
CA SER A 256 1.12 -12.60 4.66
C SER A 256 2.46 -12.69 3.91
N VAL A 257 3.28 -11.63 4.03
CA VAL A 257 4.66 -11.58 3.56
C VAL A 257 5.53 -11.25 4.77
N THR A 258 5.71 -12.23 5.67
CA THR A 258 6.19 -12.00 7.04
C THR A 258 7.42 -12.82 7.41
N GLY A 259 7.95 -13.65 6.49
CA GLY A 259 9.07 -14.54 6.79
C GLY A 259 8.77 -15.60 7.86
N GLY A 260 7.48 -15.96 8.06
CA GLY A 260 7.02 -16.89 9.08
C GLY A 260 6.63 -16.26 10.42
N GLN A 261 6.74 -14.93 10.56
CA GLN A 261 6.30 -14.21 11.75
C GLN A 261 4.76 -14.09 11.75
N LEU A 262 4.09 -14.79 12.63
CA LEU A 262 2.63 -14.78 12.83
C LEU A 262 2.22 -13.89 14.00
#